data_3bf59d9b5a9ca9f469fd784b76ac4962
#
_entry.id   3bf59d9b5a9ca9f469fd784b76ac4962
#
_cell.length_a   1.000
_cell.length_b   1.000
_cell.length_c   1.000
_cell.angle_alpha   90.00
_cell.angle_beta   90.00
_cell.angle_gamma   90.00
#
_symmetry.space_group_name_H-M   'P 1'
#
loop_
_entity.id
_entity.type
_entity.pdbx_description
1 polymer ?
#
loop_
_entity_poly.entity_id
_entity_poly.type
_entity_poly.pdbx_seq_one_letter_code
_entity_poly.pdbx_strand_id
1 'polypeptide(L)'
;MNITTPVIHDRHLVREAFELLKSQTEPGIFTHPKDLTILTCRNEGSLEDRIIDSLVGYDETSILEANTEYLGLDLVVLKDARLPWRNTFKFELINNYLQSGKCTTEYFMFCDAVDVIFVDHPTKVIDIFKSFQCQALFMSTSSLDGYNCMPEVLDWVHNTNGGIPRYLNSGVYIGKTSFIKELFEMSMEYALPHGVIMDEYRDYLAKEPKDYPHGSQDQDIIRYLEPKLYPNKMAFRG
;
A
#
# COMPACT_ATOMS: atom_id res chain seq x y z
N MET A 1 -15.03 1.96 20.98
CA MET A 1 -14.47 0.99 20.01
C MET A 1 -13.10 0.59 20.54
N ASN A 2 -12.84 -0.69 20.84
CA ASN A 2 -11.49 -1.12 21.23
C ASN A 2 -10.69 -1.32 19.96
N ILE A 3 -9.96 -0.29 19.53
CA ILE A 3 -9.08 -0.36 18.35
C ILE A 3 -7.82 -1.11 18.80
N THR A 4 -7.61 -2.31 18.27
CA THR A 4 -6.44 -3.16 18.57
C THR A 4 -5.35 -3.07 17.52
N THR A 5 -5.59 -2.31 16.45
CA THR A 5 -4.64 -2.09 15.36
C THR A 5 -4.12 -0.65 15.37
N PRO A 6 -2.81 -0.40 15.17
CA PRO A 6 -2.26 0.95 15.12
C PRO A 6 -2.60 1.71 13.82
N VAL A 7 -3.09 1.01 12.80
CA VAL A 7 -3.46 1.56 11.49
C VAL A 7 -4.84 1.05 11.11
N ILE A 8 -5.70 1.93 10.61
CA ILE A 8 -6.97 1.58 9.98
C ILE A 8 -6.79 1.72 8.47
N HIS A 9 -7.16 0.69 7.73
CA HIS A 9 -7.24 0.67 6.27
C HIS A 9 -8.67 0.26 5.88
N ASP A 10 -9.57 1.23 5.83
CA ASP A 10 -10.98 1.01 5.49
C ASP A 10 -11.60 2.32 5.00
N ARG A 11 -11.96 2.35 3.72
CA ARG A 11 -12.50 3.53 3.04
C ARG A 11 -13.74 4.14 3.72
N HIS A 12 -14.55 3.33 4.38
CA HIS A 12 -15.80 3.79 5.01
C HIS A 12 -15.58 4.27 6.44
N LEU A 13 -14.56 3.78 7.12
CA LEU A 13 -14.32 4.04 8.54
C LEU A 13 -13.27 5.12 8.81
N VAL A 14 -12.33 5.37 7.89
CA VAL A 14 -11.17 6.25 8.15
C VAL A 14 -11.59 7.67 8.55
N ARG A 15 -12.63 8.22 7.93
CA ARG A 15 -13.08 9.59 8.24
C ARG A 15 -13.64 9.70 9.65
N GLU A 16 -14.58 8.82 10.00
CA GLU A 16 -15.19 8.79 11.33
C GLU A 16 -14.12 8.51 12.41
N ALA A 17 -13.23 7.56 12.14
CA ALA A 17 -12.14 7.22 13.04
C ALA A 17 -11.16 8.39 13.24
N PHE A 18 -10.88 9.18 12.19
CA PHE A 18 -10.01 10.35 12.31
C PHE A 18 -10.68 11.48 13.11
N GLU A 19 -11.96 11.75 12.90
CA GLU A 19 -12.70 12.73 13.71
C GLU A 19 -12.77 12.30 15.20
N LEU A 20 -12.98 11.01 15.45
CA LEU A 20 -12.93 10.46 16.80
C LEU A 20 -11.54 10.62 17.43
N LEU A 21 -10.48 10.32 16.68
CA LEU A 21 -9.11 10.51 17.14
C LEU A 21 -8.84 11.96 17.53
N LYS A 22 -9.22 12.93 16.68
CA LYS A 22 -9.07 14.36 16.96
C LYS A 22 -9.83 14.82 18.21
N SER A 23 -10.96 14.19 18.50
CA SER A 23 -11.74 14.50 19.71
C SER A 23 -11.11 13.98 21.01
N GLN A 24 -10.18 13.05 20.92
CA GLN A 24 -9.57 12.37 22.06
C GLN A 24 -8.08 12.67 22.26
N THR A 25 -7.47 13.36 21.32
CA THR A 25 -6.02 13.63 21.32
C THR A 25 -5.72 15.08 20.95
N GLU A 26 -4.53 15.54 21.29
CA GLU A 26 -4.01 16.84 20.87
C GLU A 26 -3.14 16.69 19.61
N PRO A 27 -3.03 17.75 18.77
CA PRO A 27 -2.11 17.74 17.64
C PRO A 27 -0.65 17.53 18.07
N GLY A 28 0.12 16.80 17.25
CA GLY A 28 1.56 16.62 17.47
C GLY A 28 1.91 15.68 18.61
N ILE A 29 1.02 14.75 18.97
CA ILE A 29 1.24 13.83 20.11
C ILE A 29 2.32 12.79 19.87
N PHE A 30 2.70 12.54 18.61
CA PHE A 30 3.70 11.54 18.29
C PHE A 30 5.03 12.17 17.86
N THR A 31 6.09 11.44 18.09
CA THR A 31 7.42 11.74 17.53
C THR A 31 7.69 10.72 16.42
N HIS A 32 8.03 11.18 15.24
CA HIS A 32 8.31 10.29 14.11
C HIS A 32 9.50 9.36 14.42
N PRO A 33 9.37 8.02 14.22
CA PRO A 33 10.47 7.09 14.43
C PRO A 33 11.62 7.35 13.45
N LYS A 34 12.83 7.54 13.95
CA LYS A 34 14.03 7.89 13.14
C LYS A 34 14.44 6.80 12.14
N ASP A 35 14.07 5.57 12.40
CA ASP A 35 14.39 4.38 11.61
C ASP A 35 13.30 3.96 10.64
N LEU A 36 12.22 4.76 10.50
CA LEU A 36 11.07 4.51 9.65
C LEU A 36 10.91 5.60 8.58
N THR A 37 10.72 5.21 7.33
CA THR A 37 10.13 6.07 6.29
C THR A 37 8.67 5.65 6.07
N ILE A 38 7.73 6.58 6.25
CA ILE A 38 6.33 6.42 5.87
C ILE A 38 6.15 7.11 4.52
N LEU A 39 5.56 6.40 3.54
CA LEU A 39 5.41 6.89 2.18
C LEU A 39 4.00 6.64 1.65
N THR A 40 3.52 7.56 0.85
CA THR A 40 2.29 7.43 0.06
C THR A 40 2.48 7.92 -1.37
N CYS A 41 1.56 7.53 -2.24
CA CYS A 41 1.49 8.01 -3.61
C CYS A 41 0.10 8.57 -3.89
N ARG A 42 0.03 9.69 -4.63
CA ARG A 42 -1.23 10.23 -5.10
C ARG A 42 -1.10 10.97 -6.43
N ASN A 43 -2.24 11.22 -7.05
CA ASN A 43 -2.34 12.06 -8.23
C ASN A 43 -2.24 13.56 -7.85
N GLU A 44 -1.59 14.36 -8.72
CA GLU A 44 -1.64 15.83 -8.68
C GLU A 44 -2.73 16.43 -9.58
N GLY A 45 -3.48 15.59 -10.30
CA GLY A 45 -4.43 16.00 -11.34
C GLY A 45 -5.50 16.99 -10.93
N SER A 46 -6.34 17.38 -11.90
CA SER A 46 -7.43 18.34 -11.71
C SER A 46 -8.43 17.88 -10.64
N LEU A 47 -9.21 18.83 -10.08
CA LEU A 47 -10.30 18.55 -9.14
C LEU A 47 -11.27 17.46 -9.64
N GLU A 48 -11.47 17.35 -10.96
CA GLU A 48 -12.36 16.34 -11.57
C GLU A 48 -11.80 14.92 -11.43
N ASP A 49 -10.48 14.75 -11.45
CA ASP A 49 -9.83 13.46 -11.27
C ASP A 49 -9.55 13.13 -9.79
N ARG A 50 -9.71 14.12 -8.90
CA ARG A 50 -9.66 13.98 -7.45
C ARG A 50 -11.01 13.59 -6.83
N ILE A 51 -11.99 13.17 -7.62
CA ILE A 51 -13.32 12.77 -7.12
C ILE A 51 -13.20 11.72 -6.01
N ILE A 52 -12.21 10.85 -6.08
CA ILE A 52 -11.96 9.86 -5.02
C ILE A 52 -11.44 10.56 -3.75
N ASP A 53 -10.56 11.53 -3.88
CA ASP A 53 -10.03 12.30 -2.73
C ASP A 53 -11.12 13.25 -2.17
N SER A 54 -11.96 13.85 -3.02
CA SER A 54 -13.07 14.70 -2.60
C SER A 54 -14.18 13.95 -1.88
N LEU A 55 -14.42 12.68 -2.22
CA LEU A 55 -15.32 11.81 -1.45
C LEU A 55 -14.85 11.60 -0.01
N VAL A 56 -13.56 11.80 0.26
CA VAL A 56 -12.98 11.73 1.60
C VAL A 56 -12.93 13.12 2.28
N GLY A 57 -13.20 14.19 1.55
CA GLY A 57 -13.47 15.53 2.08
C GLY A 57 -12.25 16.37 2.45
N TYR A 58 -11.13 16.14 1.78
CA TYR A 58 -9.93 16.98 1.89
C TYR A 58 -9.56 17.49 0.50
N ASP A 59 -9.84 18.77 0.23
CA ASP A 59 -9.77 19.36 -1.12
C ASP A 59 -8.36 19.47 -1.70
N GLU A 60 -7.31 19.51 -0.87
CA GLU A 60 -5.93 19.71 -1.31
C GLU A 60 -4.97 18.62 -0.81
N THR A 61 -5.35 17.87 0.22
CA THR A 61 -4.53 16.81 0.84
C THR A 61 -5.34 15.54 1.00
N SER A 62 -4.67 14.39 0.93
CA SER A 62 -5.31 13.11 1.26
C SER A 62 -5.60 12.98 2.75
N ILE A 63 -6.48 12.05 3.12
CA ILE A 63 -6.78 11.82 4.55
C ILE A 63 -5.54 11.38 5.32
N LEU A 64 -4.65 10.60 4.69
CA LEU A 64 -3.40 10.19 5.30
C LEU A 64 -2.46 11.37 5.55
N GLU A 65 -2.33 12.32 4.59
CA GLU A 65 -1.54 13.55 4.79
C GLU A 65 -2.08 14.35 5.97
N ALA A 66 -3.41 14.59 6.01
CA ALA A 66 -4.04 15.32 7.11
C ALA A 66 -3.88 14.60 8.48
N ASN A 67 -3.96 13.26 8.49
CA ASN A 67 -3.79 12.47 9.71
C ASN A 67 -2.34 12.49 10.21
N THR A 68 -1.36 12.30 9.33
CA THR A 68 0.06 12.32 9.71
C THR A 68 0.50 13.70 10.18
N GLU A 69 0.05 14.77 9.50
CA GLU A 69 0.28 16.15 9.93
C GLU A 69 -0.31 16.40 11.33
N TYR A 70 -1.57 16.03 11.55
CA TYR A 70 -2.21 16.16 12.85
C TYR A 70 -1.45 15.44 13.96
N LEU A 71 -0.93 14.24 13.69
CA LEU A 71 -0.22 13.43 14.67
C LEU A 71 1.24 13.84 14.88
N GLY A 72 1.82 14.69 14.02
CA GLY A 72 3.24 15.10 14.07
C GLY A 72 4.17 14.06 13.43
N LEU A 73 3.68 13.30 12.46
CA LEU A 73 4.44 12.27 11.75
C LEU A 73 4.95 12.79 10.40
N ASP A 74 6.20 12.48 10.07
CA ASP A 74 6.75 12.76 8.74
C ASP A 74 6.17 11.79 7.71
N LEU A 75 5.74 12.32 6.56
CA LEU A 75 5.21 11.56 5.44
C LEU A 75 5.91 11.96 4.14
N VAL A 76 6.43 11.00 3.42
CA VAL A 76 6.91 11.19 2.04
C VAL A 76 5.74 11.02 1.10
N VAL A 77 5.38 12.06 0.35
CA VAL A 77 4.28 12.04 -0.63
C VAL A 77 4.87 12.06 -2.03
N LEU A 78 4.71 10.96 -2.76
CA LEU A 78 5.07 10.89 -4.17
C LEU A 78 3.86 11.25 -5.02
N LYS A 79 4.06 12.21 -5.93
CA LYS A 79 2.98 12.76 -6.75
C LYS A 79 3.23 12.50 -8.23
N ASP A 80 2.14 12.28 -8.96
CA ASP A 80 2.17 12.10 -10.41
C ASP A 80 1.03 12.88 -11.06
N ALA A 81 1.34 13.62 -12.11
CA ALA A 81 0.36 14.42 -12.83
C ALA A 81 -0.31 13.66 -13.99
N ARG A 82 0.08 12.42 -14.25
CA ARG A 82 -0.52 11.61 -15.33
C ARG A 82 -1.98 11.29 -15.06
N LEU A 83 -2.81 11.40 -16.10
CA LEU A 83 -4.24 11.14 -16.07
C LEU A 83 -4.67 10.15 -17.18
N PRO A 84 -5.65 9.28 -16.92
CA PRO A 84 -6.24 8.96 -15.62
C PRO A 84 -5.26 8.30 -14.66
N TRP A 85 -5.47 8.44 -13.34
CA TRP A 85 -4.66 7.77 -12.33
C TRP A 85 -4.75 6.24 -12.48
N ARG A 86 -3.61 5.58 -12.28
CA ARG A 86 -3.51 4.11 -12.31
C ARG A 86 -2.65 3.61 -11.15
N ASN A 87 -3.04 2.51 -10.55
CA ASN A 87 -2.30 1.93 -9.43
C ASN A 87 -0.88 1.49 -9.83
N THR A 88 -0.65 1.14 -11.11
CA THR A 88 0.70 0.85 -11.61
C THR A 88 1.66 2.05 -11.52
N PHE A 89 1.13 3.29 -11.52
CA PHE A 89 1.98 4.47 -11.29
C PHE A 89 2.53 4.50 -9.88
N LYS A 90 1.80 4.01 -8.88
CA LYS A 90 2.32 3.83 -7.52
C LYS A 90 3.57 2.96 -7.54
N PHE A 91 3.52 1.85 -8.28
CA PHE A 91 4.65 0.94 -8.38
C PHE A 91 5.89 1.62 -8.99
N GLU A 92 5.73 2.35 -10.11
CA GLU A 92 6.81 3.13 -10.72
C GLU A 92 7.40 4.16 -9.75
N LEU A 93 6.53 4.95 -9.10
CA LEU A 93 6.95 6.00 -8.18
C LEU A 93 7.74 5.46 -7.00
N ILE A 94 7.23 4.39 -6.37
CA ILE A 94 7.87 3.74 -5.22
C ILE A 94 9.22 3.14 -5.64
N ASN A 95 9.25 2.41 -6.76
CA ASN A 95 10.50 1.83 -7.27
C ASN A 95 11.55 2.93 -7.53
N ASN A 96 11.18 3.99 -8.23
CA ASN A 96 12.09 5.11 -8.52
C ASN A 96 12.59 5.78 -7.23
N TYR A 97 11.74 5.95 -6.23
CA TYR A 97 12.12 6.50 -4.94
C TYR A 97 13.12 5.60 -4.21
N LEU A 98 12.86 4.29 -4.15
CA LEU A 98 13.75 3.32 -3.52
C LEU A 98 15.12 3.23 -4.24
N GLN A 99 15.12 3.24 -5.58
CA GLN A 99 16.34 3.20 -6.38
C GLN A 99 17.15 4.49 -6.31
N SER A 100 16.53 5.63 -6.03
CA SER A 100 17.22 6.92 -5.90
C SER A 100 18.17 7.02 -4.70
N GLY A 101 18.11 6.07 -3.75
CA GLY A 101 18.89 6.10 -2.52
C GLY A 101 18.42 7.14 -1.48
N LYS A 102 17.28 7.79 -1.70
CA LYS A 102 16.71 8.77 -0.74
C LYS A 102 16.14 8.10 0.51
N CYS A 103 15.68 6.84 0.42
CA CYS A 103 15.20 6.07 1.55
C CYS A 103 16.39 5.44 2.29
N THR A 104 16.80 6.03 3.40
CA THR A 104 17.98 5.61 4.18
C THR A 104 17.65 4.98 5.53
N THR A 105 16.36 4.93 5.89
CA THR A 105 15.87 4.33 7.14
C THR A 105 15.93 2.80 7.10
N GLU A 106 15.96 2.16 8.26
CA GLU A 106 15.96 0.69 8.34
C GLU A 106 14.65 0.09 7.85
N TYR A 107 13.53 0.76 8.17
CA TYR A 107 12.18 0.33 7.81
C TYR A 107 11.54 1.27 6.80
N PHE A 108 10.81 0.68 5.88
CA PHE A 108 9.97 1.36 4.90
C PHE A 108 8.53 0.92 5.09
N MET A 109 7.61 1.87 5.16
CA MET A 109 6.18 1.62 5.25
C MET A 109 5.46 2.39 4.15
N PHE A 110 4.66 1.68 3.36
CA PHE A 110 3.73 2.27 2.41
C PHE A 110 2.32 2.28 2.98
N CYS A 111 1.59 3.36 2.72
CA CYS A 111 0.17 3.51 3.05
C CYS A 111 -0.57 4.16 1.89
N ASP A 112 -1.73 3.61 1.51
CA ASP A 112 -2.62 4.27 0.55
C ASP A 112 -3.10 5.63 1.07
N ALA A 113 -3.21 6.61 0.17
CA ALA A 113 -3.46 8.00 0.53
C ALA A 113 -4.88 8.26 1.05
N VAL A 114 -5.88 7.50 0.53
CA VAL A 114 -7.30 7.87 0.62
C VAL A 114 -8.12 7.06 1.64
N ASP A 115 -7.59 5.94 2.12
CA ASP A 115 -8.31 5.01 2.98
C ASP A 115 -7.49 4.43 4.13
N VAL A 116 -6.37 5.10 4.46
CA VAL A 116 -5.47 4.71 5.56
C VAL A 116 -5.30 5.87 6.53
N ILE A 117 -5.35 5.59 7.83
CA ILE A 117 -4.96 6.50 8.90
C ILE A 117 -4.20 5.77 10.01
N PHE A 118 -3.31 6.49 10.69
CA PHE A 118 -2.73 6.07 11.96
C PHE A 118 -3.68 6.45 13.10
N VAL A 119 -3.89 5.53 14.02
CA VAL A 119 -4.67 5.74 15.25
C VAL A 119 -3.84 5.49 16.50
N ASP A 120 -2.58 5.08 16.32
CA ASP A 120 -1.61 4.86 17.37
C ASP A 120 -0.19 5.10 16.84
N HIS A 121 0.81 5.10 17.74
CA HIS A 121 2.19 5.40 17.39
C HIS A 121 2.77 4.38 16.41
N PRO A 122 3.45 4.80 15.31
CA PRO A 122 3.99 3.90 14.28
C PRO A 122 5.00 2.85 14.80
N THR A 123 5.64 3.07 15.95
CA THR A 123 6.51 2.04 16.57
C THR A 123 5.76 0.74 16.83
N LYS A 124 4.47 0.79 17.11
CA LYS A 124 3.65 -0.43 17.28
C LYS A 124 3.54 -1.23 15.98
N VAL A 125 3.55 -0.57 14.82
CA VAL A 125 3.60 -1.27 13.53
C VAL A 125 4.95 -1.97 13.36
N ILE A 126 6.05 -1.30 13.74
CA ILE A 126 7.39 -1.90 13.70
C ILE A 126 7.48 -3.10 14.66
N ASP A 127 6.92 -3.01 15.87
CA ASP A 127 6.91 -4.10 16.84
C ASP A 127 6.10 -5.30 16.35
N ILE A 128 4.94 -5.03 15.74
CA ILE A 128 4.13 -6.06 15.09
C ILE A 128 4.94 -6.72 13.97
N PHE A 129 5.55 -5.94 13.07
CA PHE A 129 6.37 -6.46 11.99
C PHE A 129 7.50 -7.37 12.50
N LYS A 130 8.23 -6.93 13.53
CA LYS A 130 9.31 -7.72 14.15
C LYS A 130 8.83 -9.05 14.71
N SER A 131 7.60 -9.14 15.19
CA SER A 131 7.03 -10.37 15.74
C SER A 131 6.80 -11.48 14.70
N PHE A 132 6.70 -11.12 13.40
CA PHE A 132 6.50 -12.06 12.30
C PHE A 132 7.79 -12.70 11.78
N GLN A 133 8.98 -12.21 12.18
CA GLN A 133 10.28 -12.71 11.74
C GLN A 133 10.45 -12.80 10.20
N CYS A 134 9.74 -11.95 9.45
CA CYS A 134 9.81 -11.83 8.00
C CYS A 134 10.58 -10.57 7.57
N GLN A 135 10.79 -10.39 6.26
CA GLN A 135 11.46 -9.20 5.73
C GLN A 135 10.46 -8.12 5.28
N ALA A 136 9.22 -8.52 4.96
CA ALA A 136 8.10 -7.64 4.68
C ALA A 136 6.79 -8.22 5.20
N LEU A 137 5.92 -7.36 5.73
CA LEU A 137 4.58 -7.69 6.22
C LEU A 137 3.56 -6.85 5.46
N PHE A 138 2.62 -7.51 4.80
CA PHE A 138 1.52 -6.90 4.08
C PHE A 138 0.21 -7.02 4.87
N MET A 139 -0.71 -6.11 4.64
CA MET A 139 -2.09 -6.34 5.02
C MET A 139 -2.71 -7.44 4.18
N SER A 140 -3.74 -8.08 4.70
CA SER A 140 -4.54 -9.03 3.95
C SER A 140 -5.97 -8.53 3.75
N THR A 141 -6.59 -9.01 2.68
CA THR A 141 -8.00 -8.78 2.36
C THR A 141 -8.72 -10.11 2.15
N SER A 142 -10.04 -10.10 2.32
CA SER A 142 -10.89 -11.22 1.90
C SER A 142 -11.29 -11.14 0.42
N SER A 143 -10.95 -10.05 -0.28
CA SER A 143 -11.26 -9.87 -1.70
C SER A 143 -10.31 -10.65 -2.59
N LEU A 144 -10.90 -11.40 -3.53
CA LEU A 144 -10.20 -12.15 -4.59
C LEU A 144 -9.70 -11.27 -5.74
N ASP A 145 -9.93 -9.96 -5.68
CA ASP A 145 -9.60 -9.06 -6.78
C ASP A 145 -8.17 -9.28 -7.30
N GLY A 146 -8.04 -9.53 -8.59
CA GLY A 146 -6.78 -9.76 -9.28
C GLY A 146 -6.29 -11.23 -9.29
N TYR A 147 -6.61 -12.07 -8.30
CA TYR A 147 -6.15 -13.46 -8.28
C TYR A 147 -6.79 -14.34 -9.38
N ASN A 148 -7.96 -13.96 -9.90
CA ASN A 148 -8.64 -14.71 -10.96
C ASN A 148 -7.81 -14.85 -12.25
N CYS A 149 -6.82 -13.98 -12.45
CA CYS A 149 -5.90 -14.02 -13.60
C CYS A 149 -4.60 -14.76 -13.31
N MET A 150 -4.46 -15.27 -12.08
CA MET A 150 -3.29 -15.97 -11.59
C MET A 150 -3.70 -17.30 -10.96
N PRO A 151 -4.26 -18.26 -11.73
CA PRO A 151 -4.83 -19.48 -11.17
C PRO A 151 -3.81 -20.30 -10.34
N GLU A 152 -2.55 -20.32 -10.76
CA GLU A 152 -1.48 -21.02 -10.03
C GLU A 152 -1.19 -20.38 -8.66
N VAL A 153 -1.21 -19.04 -8.59
CA VAL A 153 -1.03 -18.32 -7.32
C VAL A 153 -2.26 -18.50 -6.44
N LEU A 154 -3.45 -18.45 -7.02
CA LEU A 154 -4.70 -18.67 -6.30
C LEU A 154 -4.77 -20.07 -5.69
N ASP A 155 -4.43 -21.11 -6.46
CA ASP A 155 -4.36 -22.49 -5.98
C ASP A 155 -3.34 -22.63 -4.84
N TRP A 156 -2.18 -21.97 -4.96
CA TRP A 156 -1.18 -21.95 -3.91
C TRP A 156 -1.71 -21.28 -2.63
N VAL A 157 -2.37 -20.10 -2.73
CA VAL A 157 -2.96 -19.38 -1.59
C VAL A 157 -3.98 -20.27 -0.88
N HIS A 158 -4.89 -20.91 -1.62
CA HIS A 158 -5.93 -21.78 -1.05
C HIS A 158 -5.32 -22.96 -0.30
N ASN A 159 -4.28 -23.56 -0.83
CA ASN A 159 -3.61 -24.70 -0.22
C ASN A 159 -2.75 -24.34 1.00
N THR A 160 -2.20 -23.10 1.03
CA THR A 160 -1.27 -22.66 2.08
C THR A 160 -2.00 -22.08 3.30
N ASN A 161 -3.11 -21.39 3.09
CA ASN A 161 -3.82 -20.67 4.14
C ASN A 161 -4.83 -21.52 4.95
N GLY A 162 -4.82 -22.86 4.83
CA GLY A 162 -5.69 -23.74 5.58
C GLY A 162 -7.19 -23.50 5.34
N GLY A 163 -7.56 -23.00 4.15
CA GLY A 163 -8.94 -22.70 3.76
C GLY A 163 -9.49 -21.36 4.27
N ILE A 164 -8.67 -20.54 4.93
CA ILE A 164 -9.07 -19.17 5.28
C ILE A 164 -8.67 -18.26 4.11
N PRO A 165 -9.63 -17.62 3.40
CA PRO A 165 -9.31 -16.74 2.30
C PRO A 165 -8.66 -15.46 2.83
N ARG A 166 -7.35 -15.41 2.70
CA ARG A 166 -6.55 -14.22 2.98
C ARG A 166 -5.66 -13.95 1.79
N TYR A 167 -5.84 -12.79 1.20
CA TYR A 167 -5.17 -12.38 -0.02
C TYR A 167 -4.30 -11.16 0.27
N LEU A 168 -3.13 -11.10 -0.32
CA LEU A 168 -2.24 -9.95 -0.19
C LEU A 168 -2.95 -8.68 -0.65
N ASN A 169 -2.86 -7.64 0.18
CA ASN A 169 -3.28 -6.28 -0.13
C ASN A 169 -2.07 -5.33 -0.03
N SER A 170 -1.83 -4.55 -1.08
CA SER A 170 -0.70 -3.61 -1.19
C SER A 170 -1.02 -2.21 -0.64
N GLY A 171 -2.21 -1.96 -0.13
CA GLY A 171 -2.62 -0.65 0.39
C GLY A 171 -1.89 -0.26 1.68
N VAL A 172 -1.43 -1.25 2.47
CA VAL A 172 -0.52 -1.02 3.60
C VAL A 172 0.47 -2.16 3.71
N TYR A 173 1.75 -1.83 3.77
CA TYR A 173 2.81 -2.80 4.08
C TYR A 173 4.01 -2.13 4.74
N ILE A 174 4.75 -2.91 5.51
CA ILE A 174 6.01 -2.53 6.14
C ILE A 174 7.07 -3.59 5.88
N GLY A 175 8.32 -3.19 5.75
CA GLY A 175 9.43 -4.12 5.61
C GLY A 175 10.77 -3.46 5.85
N LYS A 176 11.82 -4.30 5.86
CA LYS A 176 13.18 -3.77 5.80
C LYS A 176 13.39 -3.06 4.47
N THR A 177 13.88 -1.83 4.49
CA THR A 177 14.07 -1.02 3.29
C THR A 177 14.88 -1.74 2.22
N SER A 178 15.95 -2.45 2.63
CA SER A 178 16.78 -3.23 1.70
C SER A 178 15.99 -4.34 0.99
N PHE A 179 15.11 -5.03 1.73
CA PHE A 179 14.29 -6.09 1.15
C PHE A 179 13.15 -5.55 0.30
N ILE A 180 12.51 -4.45 0.70
CA ILE A 180 11.47 -3.81 -0.13
C ILE A 180 12.07 -3.37 -1.47
N LYS A 181 13.29 -2.82 -1.46
CA LYS A 181 14.01 -2.50 -2.70
C LYS A 181 14.24 -3.74 -3.57
N GLU A 182 14.76 -4.84 -3.00
CA GLU A 182 14.95 -6.13 -3.67
C GLU A 182 13.62 -6.67 -4.23
N LEU A 183 12.53 -6.59 -3.43
CA LEU A 183 11.19 -7.04 -3.83
C LEU A 183 10.67 -6.29 -5.05
N PHE A 184 10.87 -4.98 -5.10
CA PHE A 184 10.45 -4.17 -6.25
C PHE A 184 11.29 -4.47 -7.50
N GLU A 185 12.60 -4.67 -7.35
CA GLU A 185 13.49 -5.12 -8.45
C GLU A 185 13.04 -6.48 -9.00
N MET A 186 12.83 -7.47 -8.12
CA MET A 186 12.33 -8.80 -8.53
C MET A 186 10.94 -8.73 -9.17
N SER A 187 10.07 -7.89 -8.66
CA SER A 187 8.72 -7.72 -9.21
C SER A 187 8.77 -7.16 -10.63
N MET A 188 9.64 -6.19 -10.90
CA MET A 188 9.83 -5.64 -12.25
C MET A 188 10.39 -6.69 -13.21
N GLU A 189 11.41 -7.43 -12.79
CA GLU A 189 12.03 -8.50 -13.61
C GLU A 189 11.01 -9.60 -13.92
N TYR A 190 10.19 -9.99 -12.95
CA TYR A 190 9.21 -11.05 -13.09
C TYR A 190 7.97 -10.64 -13.88
N ALA A 191 7.49 -9.41 -13.68
CA ALA A 191 6.30 -8.90 -14.34
C ALA A 191 6.49 -8.73 -15.86
N LEU A 192 7.66 -8.27 -16.30
CA LEU A 192 7.98 -8.05 -17.70
C LEU A 192 7.77 -9.31 -18.59
N PRO A 193 8.26 -10.51 -18.22
CA PRO A 193 8.07 -11.72 -19.05
C PRO A 193 6.62 -12.22 -19.13
N HIS A 194 5.75 -11.82 -18.18
CA HIS A 194 4.37 -12.28 -18.10
C HIS A 194 3.33 -11.31 -18.68
N GLY A 195 3.79 -10.26 -19.40
CA GLY A 195 2.88 -9.27 -20.00
C GLY A 195 2.19 -8.35 -19.00
N VAL A 196 2.62 -8.35 -17.73
CA VAL A 196 2.21 -7.34 -16.74
C VAL A 196 3.02 -6.06 -16.98
N ILE A 197 3.21 -5.71 -18.26
CA ILE A 197 3.99 -4.53 -18.64
C ILE A 197 3.09 -3.32 -18.53
N MET A 198 3.56 -2.32 -17.80
CA MET A 198 2.82 -1.07 -17.59
C MET A 198 2.42 -0.35 -18.87
N ASP A 199 3.18 -0.53 -19.97
CA ASP A 199 2.87 0.08 -21.27
C ASP A 199 1.78 -0.66 -22.05
N GLU A 200 1.81 -1.98 -22.12
CA GLU A 200 0.75 -2.79 -22.76
C GLU A 200 -0.58 -2.60 -22.02
N TYR A 201 -0.53 -2.47 -20.71
CA TYR A 201 -1.67 -2.17 -19.89
C TYR A 201 -2.23 -0.76 -20.13
N ARG A 202 -1.38 0.22 -20.31
CA ARG A 202 -1.78 1.59 -20.69
C ARG A 202 -2.55 1.60 -22.01
N ASP A 203 -2.04 0.86 -23.01
CA ASP A 203 -2.66 0.75 -24.32
C ASP A 203 -3.97 -0.05 -24.28
N TYR A 204 -4.06 -1.05 -23.43
CA TYR A 204 -5.30 -1.81 -23.20
C TYR A 204 -6.38 -0.94 -22.57
N LEU A 205 -6.08 -0.22 -21.48
CA LEU A 205 -7.05 0.67 -20.82
C LEU A 205 -7.51 1.85 -21.69
N ALA A 206 -6.70 2.26 -22.65
CA ALA A 206 -7.09 3.28 -23.63
C ALA A 206 -8.17 2.77 -24.59
N LYS A 207 -8.25 1.44 -24.80
CA LYS A 207 -9.21 0.79 -25.71
C LYS A 207 -10.49 0.32 -25.02
N GLU A 208 -10.39 -0.16 -23.78
CA GLU A 208 -11.52 -0.79 -23.05
C GLU A 208 -11.59 -0.28 -21.59
N PRO A 209 -12.14 0.94 -21.37
CA PRO A 209 -12.11 1.58 -20.06
C PRO A 209 -13.02 0.93 -18.99
N LYS A 210 -13.84 -0.06 -19.34
CA LYS A 210 -14.83 -0.66 -18.42
C LYS A 210 -14.45 -2.04 -17.87
N ASP A 211 -13.63 -2.80 -18.58
CA ASP A 211 -13.21 -4.13 -18.16
C ASP A 211 -11.72 -4.07 -17.81
N TYR A 212 -11.41 -3.81 -16.53
CA TYR A 212 -10.06 -3.97 -16.03
C TYR A 212 -9.64 -5.43 -16.24
N PRO A 213 -8.63 -5.73 -17.06
CA PRO A 213 -8.01 -7.03 -16.92
C PRO A 213 -7.45 -7.07 -15.51
N HIS A 214 -7.93 -7.99 -14.76
CA HIS A 214 -7.34 -8.33 -13.50
C HIS A 214 -5.85 -8.61 -13.78
N GLY A 215 -4.91 -8.21 -12.96
CA GLY A 215 -3.47 -8.40 -13.23
C GLY A 215 -2.70 -7.11 -13.51
N SER A 216 -3.31 -5.97 -13.32
CA SER A 216 -2.79 -4.67 -13.70
C SER A 216 -2.67 -3.69 -12.53
N GLN A 217 -2.90 -4.17 -11.33
CA GLN A 217 -2.71 -3.39 -10.13
C GLN A 217 -1.30 -3.62 -9.56
N ASP A 218 -0.78 -2.66 -8.83
CA ASP A 218 0.49 -2.77 -8.13
C ASP A 218 0.60 -4.04 -7.26
N GLN A 219 -0.49 -4.42 -6.60
CA GLN A 219 -0.55 -5.63 -5.78
C GLN A 219 -0.39 -6.92 -6.58
N ASP A 220 -0.89 -6.97 -7.82
CA ASP A 220 -0.83 -8.19 -8.63
C ASP A 220 0.61 -8.50 -9.06
N ILE A 221 1.42 -7.48 -9.28
CA ILE A 221 2.85 -7.62 -9.54
C ILE A 221 3.54 -8.31 -8.36
N ILE A 222 3.22 -7.90 -7.13
CA ILE A 222 3.81 -8.48 -5.92
C ILE A 222 3.27 -9.89 -5.66
N ARG A 223 2.00 -10.14 -5.94
CA ARG A 223 1.33 -11.45 -5.75
C ARG A 223 2.00 -12.58 -6.54
N TYR A 224 2.55 -12.31 -7.71
CA TYR A 224 3.32 -13.30 -8.47
C TYR A 224 4.51 -13.86 -7.70
N LEU A 225 5.05 -13.11 -6.77
CA LEU A 225 6.20 -13.52 -5.95
C LEU A 225 5.79 -14.23 -4.64
N GLU A 226 4.51 -14.17 -4.26
CA GLU A 226 4.01 -14.76 -3.01
C GLU A 226 4.46 -16.21 -2.81
N PRO A 227 4.26 -17.14 -3.76
CA PRO A 227 4.65 -18.55 -3.59
C PRO A 227 6.14 -18.76 -3.35
N LYS A 228 6.99 -17.81 -3.78
CA LYS A 228 8.45 -17.92 -3.67
C LYS A 228 8.98 -17.32 -2.37
N LEU A 229 8.26 -16.35 -1.79
CA LEU A 229 8.73 -15.52 -0.69
C LEU A 229 8.06 -15.84 0.65
N TYR A 230 6.85 -16.38 0.62
CA TYR A 230 6.08 -16.73 1.83
C TYR A 230 6.58 -18.07 2.42
N PRO A 231 6.59 -18.25 3.75
CA PRO A 231 6.40 -17.21 4.79
C PRO A 231 7.70 -16.53 5.22
N ASN A 232 8.86 -17.03 4.75
CA ASN A 232 10.16 -16.68 5.35
C ASN A 232 10.61 -15.25 5.07
N LYS A 233 10.32 -14.74 3.86
CA LYS A 233 10.68 -13.39 3.47
C LYS A 233 9.49 -12.44 3.52
N MET A 234 8.29 -12.93 3.26
CA MET A 234 7.07 -12.15 3.19
C MET A 234 5.95 -12.82 4.00
N ALA A 235 5.17 -12.04 4.72
CA ALA A 235 3.99 -12.48 5.46
C ALA A 235 2.84 -11.47 5.29
N PHE A 236 1.62 -11.87 5.66
CA PHE A 236 0.45 -10.98 5.68
C PHE A 236 -0.39 -11.20 6.91
N ARG A 237 -1.03 -10.11 7.35
CA ARG A 237 -1.88 -10.05 8.53
C ARG A 237 -3.22 -9.42 8.18
N GLY A 238 -4.33 -10.08 8.56
CA GLY A 238 -5.67 -9.53 8.54
C GLY A 238 -6.17 -9.18 9.92
#